data_72c8d3f3d7f842f387880d150824fe3d
#
_entry.id   72c8d3f3d7f842f387880d150824fe3d
#
_cell.length_a   1.000
_cell.length_b   1.000
_cell.length_c   1.000
_cell.angle_alpha   90.00
_cell.angle_beta   90.00
_cell.angle_gamma   90.00
#
_symmetry.space_group_name_H-M   'P 1'
#
loop_
_entity.id
_entity.type
_entity.pdbx_description
1 polymer ?
#
loop_
_entity_poly.entity_id
_entity_poly.type
_entity_poly.pdbx_seq_one_letter_code
_entity_poly.pdbx_strand_id
1 'polypeptide(L)'
;MELTVTIPFTKVNVGNLTSLLEAKGSLIKDALGITDLRFEMNEDSVSFPWFSKVEPEEAMTYTKFITAICEMTMKQKRITAKPKENENEKYAFRCFLLRLGFIGDEYKADRKLLLSKLNGSSAFKS
;
A
#
# COMPACT_ATOMS: atom_id res chain seq x y z
N MET A 1 1.61 -16.58 10.47
CA MET A 1 0.24 -16.52 9.92
C MET A 1 0.29 -15.94 8.53
N GLU A 2 -0.37 -16.58 7.59
CA GLU A 2 -0.51 -16.05 6.24
C GLU A 2 -1.70 -15.10 6.18
N LEU A 3 -1.58 -14.08 5.35
CA LEU A 3 -2.68 -13.15 5.12
C LEU A 3 -2.87 -12.92 3.63
N THR A 4 -4.07 -13.22 3.14
CA THR A 4 -4.50 -12.85 1.80
C THR A 4 -5.68 -11.90 1.95
N VAL A 5 -5.57 -10.71 1.37
CA VAL A 5 -6.66 -9.73 1.41
C VAL A 5 -7.43 -9.83 0.11
N THR A 6 -8.75 -9.93 0.19
CA THR A 6 -9.63 -10.06 -0.98
C THR A 6 -10.58 -8.87 -1.02
N ILE A 7 -10.61 -8.18 -2.17
CA ILE A 7 -11.42 -6.98 -2.37
C ILE A 7 -12.40 -7.22 -3.51
N PRO A 8 -13.70 -6.96 -3.31
CA PRO A 8 -14.69 -7.11 -4.40
C PRO A 8 -14.38 -6.20 -5.59
N PHE A 9 -14.68 -6.65 -6.81
CA PHE A 9 -14.48 -5.83 -8.01
C PHE A 9 -15.18 -4.48 -7.94
N THR A 10 -16.28 -4.40 -7.19
CA THR A 10 -17.01 -3.13 -7.03
C THR A 10 -16.24 -2.10 -6.21
N LYS A 11 -15.15 -2.50 -5.56
CA LYS A 11 -14.35 -1.65 -4.66
C LYS A 11 -12.95 -1.37 -5.19
N VAL A 12 -12.63 -1.77 -6.42
CA VAL A 12 -11.30 -1.57 -6.99
C VAL A 12 -11.39 -1.37 -8.50
N ASN A 13 -10.58 -0.44 -9.03
CA ASN A 13 -10.39 -0.28 -10.47
C ASN A 13 -9.08 -0.96 -10.84
N VAL A 14 -9.15 -2.11 -11.50
CA VAL A 14 -7.98 -2.94 -11.79
C VAL A 14 -6.97 -2.25 -12.70
N GLY A 15 -7.45 -1.48 -13.69
CA GLY A 15 -6.54 -0.72 -14.55
C GLY A 15 -5.73 0.30 -13.77
N ASN A 16 -6.39 1.07 -12.90
CA ASN A 16 -5.71 2.02 -12.04
C ASN A 16 -4.83 1.32 -11.00
N LEU A 17 -5.25 0.16 -10.51
CA LEU A 17 -4.44 -0.63 -9.59
C LEU A 17 -3.11 -1.02 -10.22
N THR A 18 -3.14 -1.52 -11.45
CA THR A 18 -1.94 -1.89 -12.18
C THR A 18 -1.01 -0.70 -12.32
N SER A 19 -1.54 0.45 -12.72
CA SER A 19 -0.76 1.69 -12.86
C SER A 19 -0.17 2.15 -11.52
N LEU A 20 -0.94 2.07 -10.44
CA LEU A 20 -0.48 2.44 -9.11
C LEU A 20 0.68 1.54 -8.67
N LEU A 21 0.56 0.23 -8.87
CA LEU A 21 1.60 -0.71 -8.48
C LEU A 21 2.86 -0.56 -9.33
N GLU A 22 2.73 -0.15 -10.58
CA GLU A 22 3.90 0.19 -11.40
C GLU A 22 4.58 1.45 -10.87
N ALA A 23 3.80 2.48 -10.54
CA ALA A 23 4.34 3.75 -10.07
C ALA A 23 4.95 3.66 -8.67
N LYS A 24 4.33 2.92 -7.76
CA LYS A 24 4.70 2.86 -6.35
C LYS A 24 5.22 1.50 -5.90
N GLY A 25 5.33 0.54 -6.83
CA GLY A 25 5.63 -0.84 -6.47
C GLY A 25 6.91 -1.03 -5.68
N SER A 26 8.00 -0.41 -6.11
CA SER A 26 9.29 -0.50 -5.43
C SER A 26 9.18 -0.02 -3.98
N LEU A 27 8.54 1.13 -3.79
CA LEU A 27 8.36 1.72 -2.47
C LEU A 27 7.47 0.86 -1.58
N ILE A 28 6.38 0.32 -2.15
CA ILE A 28 5.47 -0.56 -1.42
C ILE A 28 6.18 -1.85 -1.00
N LYS A 29 6.94 -2.47 -1.91
CA LYS A 29 7.68 -3.69 -1.59
C LYS A 29 8.66 -3.46 -0.44
N ASP A 30 9.39 -2.37 -0.48
CA ASP A 30 10.36 -2.04 0.56
C ASP A 30 9.66 -1.76 1.89
N ALA A 31 8.54 -1.05 1.86
CA ALA A 31 7.79 -0.71 3.08
C ALA A 31 7.17 -1.94 3.74
N LEU A 32 6.64 -2.86 2.95
CA LEU A 32 5.97 -4.05 3.47
C LEU A 32 6.94 -5.23 3.70
N GLY A 33 8.17 -5.12 3.19
CA GLY A 33 9.15 -6.19 3.29
C GLY A 33 8.79 -7.40 2.45
N ILE A 34 8.20 -7.18 1.29
CA ILE A 34 7.77 -8.24 0.37
C ILE A 34 8.48 -8.07 -0.97
N THR A 35 8.51 -9.14 -1.76
CA THR A 35 9.24 -9.15 -3.02
C THR A 35 8.35 -9.16 -4.26
N ASP A 36 7.06 -9.40 -4.08
CA ASP A 36 6.12 -9.58 -5.18
C ASP A 36 4.79 -8.88 -4.87
N LEU A 37 4.28 -8.16 -5.86
CA LEU A 37 3.01 -7.43 -5.75
C LEU A 37 1.94 -8.02 -6.68
N ARG A 38 2.08 -9.26 -7.10
CA ARG A 38 1.08 -9.88 -7.95
C ARG A 38 -0.24 -10.01 -7.21
N PHE A 39 -1.33 -9.93 -7.96
CA PHE A 39 -2.66 -10.15 -7.43
C PHE A 39 -3.41 -11.12 -8.33
N GLU A 40 -4.40 -11.78 -7.78
CA GLU A 40 -5.17 -12.79 -8.50
C GLU A 40 -6.58 -12.30 -8.79
N MET A 41 -7.01 -12.49 -10.04
CA MET A 41 -8.38 -12.14 -10.45
C MET A 41 -9.27 -13.35 -10.20
N ASN A 42 -10.28 -13.18 -9.37
CA ASN A 42 -11.28 -14.20 -9.12
C ASN A 42 -12.55 -13.87 -9.90
N GLU A 43 -13.60 -14.65 -9.75
CA GLU A 43 -14.85 -14.43 -10.47
C GLU A 43 -15.48 -13.06 -10.15
N ASP A 44 -15.44 -12.65 -8.88
CA ASP A 44 -16.08 -11.42 -8.41
C ASP A 44 -15.18 -10.52 -7.55
N SER A 45 -13.90 -10.84 -7.49
CA SER A 45 -12.99 -10.14 -6.57
C SER A 45 -11.55 -10.22 -7.03
N VAL A 46 -10.70 -9.46 -6.35
CA VAL A 46 -9.23 -9.46 -6.53
C VAL A 46 -8.62 -9.87 -5.21
N SER A 47 -7.70 -10.83 -5.23
CA SER A 47 -6.99 -11.30 -4.05
C SER A 47 -5.53 -10.87 -4.07
N PHE A 48 -5.04 -10.46 -2.90
CA PHE A 48 -3.66 -9.98 -2.71
C PHE A 48 -2.93 -10.94 -1.76
N PRO A 49 -2.27 -11.99 -2.28
CA PRO A 49 -1.56 -12.96 -1.45
C PRO A 49 -0.15 -12.49 -1.13
N TRP A 50 -0.03 -11.28 -0.58
CA TRP A 50 1.25 -10.60 -0.40
C TRP A 50 2.01 -11.00 0.86
N PHE A 51 1.31 -11.54 1.85
CA PHE A 51 1.89 -11.71 3.18
C PHE A 51 1.95 -13.17 3.59
N SER A 52 3.16 -13.76 3.56
CA SER A 52 3.36 -15.15 3.96
C SER A 52 3.55 -15.30 5.48
N LYS A 53 4.06 -14.26 6.14
CA LYS A 53 4.23 -14.23 7.59
C LYS A 53 3.78 -12.88 8.13
N VAL A 54 2.76 -12.90 8.99
CA VAL A 54 2.16 -11.69 9.54
C VAL A 54 1.90 -11.89 11.03
N GLU A 55 2.28 -10.91 11.83
CA GLU A 55 1.88 -10.87 13.23
C GLU A 55 0.43 -10.37 13.33
N PRO A 56 -0.32 -10.76 14.37
CA PRO A 56 -1.72 -10.35 14.47
C PRO A 56 -1.95 -8.84 14.39
N GLU A 57 -1.09 -8.03 14.99
CA GLU A 57 -1.21 -6.57 14.95
C GLU A 57 -0.94 -6.01 13.57
N GLU A 58 -0.12 -6.70 12.76
CA GLU A 58 0.19 -6.28 11.40
C GLU A 58 -0.96 -6.58 10.43
N ALA A 59 -1.70 -7.67 10.69
CA ALA A 59 -2.76 -8.12 9.78
C ALA A 59 -3.81 -7.04 9.54
N MET A 60 -4.25 -6.38 10.60
CA MET A 60 -5.25 -5.33 10.47
C MET A 60 -4.71 -4.11 9.71
N THR A 61 -3.48 -3.71 10.01
CA THR A 61 -2.84 -2.57 9.35
C THR A 61 -2.65 -2.85 7.85
N TYR A 62 -2.18 -4.04 7.50
CA TYR A 62 -1.98 -4.39 6.09
C TYR A 62 -3.32 -4.50 5.34
N THR A 63 -4.36 -4.99 5.99
CA THR A 63 -5.70 -5.02 5.40
C THR A 63 -6.21 -3.61 5.13
N LYS A 64 -6.03 -2.70 6.09
CA LYS A 64 -6.38 -1.29 5.91
C LYS A 64 -5.59 -0.66 4.76
N PHE A 65 -4.31 -0.99 4.64
CA PHE A 65 -3.47 -0.45 3.58
C PHE A 65 -3.97 -0.87 2.20
N ILE A 66 -4.22 -2.17 2.00
CA ILE A 66 -4.72 -2.67 0.71
C ILE A 66 -6.10 -2.08 0.41
N THR A 67 -6.97 -2.01 1.40
CA THR A 67 -8.29 -1.38 1.24
C THR A 67 -8.14 0.07 0.78
N ALA A 68 -7.22 0.80 1.39
CA ALA A 68 -6.99 2.21 1.06
C ALA A 68 -6.46 2.41 -0.35
N ILE A 69 -5.52 1.56 -0.81
CA ILE A 69 -5.03 1.67 -2.20
C ILE A 69 -6.12 1.34 -3.20
N CYS A 70 -6.98 0.37 -2.90
CA CYS A 70 -8.11 0.05 -3.76
C CYS A 70 -9.11 1.21 -3.82
N GLU A 71 -9.39 1.86 -2.70
CA GLU A 71 -10.25 3.04 -2.67
C GLU A 71 -9.66 4.17 -3.51
N MET A 72 -8.34 4.38 -3.44
CA MET A 72 -7.68 5.38 -4.26
C MET A 72 -7.89 5.10 -5.75
N THR A 73 -7.81 3.82 -6.17
CA THR A 73 -8.03 3.47 -7.58
C THR A 73 -9.44 3.80 -8.04
N MET A 74 -10.42 3.78 -7.14
CA MET A 74 -11.81 4.12 -7.47
C MET A 74 -12.05 5.62 -7.52
N LYS A 75 -11.37 6.38 -6.66
CA LYS A 75 -11.56 7.82 -6.57
C LYS A 75 -10.87 8.60 -7.67
N GLN A 76 -9.75 8.10 -8.18
CA GLN A 76 -8.99 8.78 -9.23
C GLN A 76 -9.44 8.32 -10.60
N LYS A 77 -9.63 9.27 -11.52
CA LYS A 77 -10.01 8.94 -12.89
C LYS A 77 -8.88 8.24 -13.61
N ARG A 78 -7.64 8.62 -13.32
CA ARG A 78 -6.46 8.08 -13.98
C ARG A 78 -5.27 8.13 -13.04
N ILE A 79 -4.50 7.04 -13.02
CA ILE A 79 -3.26 6.96 -12.26
C ILE A 79 -2.11 6.79 -13.24
N THR A 80 -1.07 7.62 -13.10
CA THR A 80 0.11 7.56 -13.94
C THR A 80 1.02 6.43 -13.48
N ALA A 81 1.40 5.55 -14.42
CA ALA A 81 2.22 4.38 -14.14
C ALA A 81 3.72 4.67 -14.09
N LYS A 82 4.13 5.94 -14.06
CA LYS A 82 5.53 6.32 -14.13
C LYS A 82 6.22 6.20 -12.77
N PRO A 83 7.22 5.31 -12.62
CA PRO A 83 7.97 5.20 -11.37
C PRO A 83 8.74 6.49 -11.07
N LYS A 84 8.90 6.78 -9.79
CA LYS A 84 9.66 7.92 -9.34
C LYS A 84 10.70 7.45 -8.33
N GLU A 85 11.96 7.83 -8.54
CA GLU A 85 13.01 7.55 -7.58
C GLU A 85 12.84 8.43 -6.34
N ASN A 86 13.08 7.83 -5.19
CA ASN A 86 12.98 8.54 -3.93
C ASN A 86 14.27 8.36 -3.14
N GLU A 87 14.95 9.46 -2.81
CA GLU A 87 16.15 9.43 -1.99
C GLU A 87 15.81 9.07 -0.54
N ASN A 88 14.66 9.52 -0.06
CA ASN A 88 14.18 9.23 1.28
C ASN A 88 12.87 8.46 1.16
N GLU A 89 12.97 7.14 1.13
CA GLU A 89 11.81 6.27 0.97
C GLU A 89 10.82 6.40 2.13
N LYS A 90 11.32 6.56 3.34
CA LYS A 90 10.45 6.67 4.51
C LYS A 90 9.58 7.91 4.45
N TYR A 91 10.16 9.04 4.06
CA TYR A 91 9.39 10.27 3.87
C TYR A 91 8.40 10.14 2.72
N ALA A 92 8.86 9.58 1.59
CA ALA A 92 8.00 9.40 0.42
C ALA A 92 6.80 8.51 0.74
N PHE A 93 7.02 7.42 1.47
CA PHE A 93 5.94 6.52 1.85
C PHE A 93 4.99 7.17 2.85
N ARG A 94 5.51 7.97 3.77
CA ARG A 94 4.66 8.73 4.68
C ARG A 94 3.72 9.66 3.92
N CYS A 95 4.23 10.36 2.92
CA CYS A 95 3.40 11.24 2.08
C CYS A 95 2.33 10.44 1.33
N PHE A 96 2.70 9.26 0.84
CA PHE A 96 1.74 8.38 0.17
C PHE A 96 0.65 7.92 1.13
N LEU A 97 1.00 7.53 2.36
CA LEU A 97 0.02 7.12 3.37
C LEU A 97 -0.96 8.24 3.69
N LEU A 98 -0.46 9.47 3.80
CA LEU A 98 -1.34 10.63 4.06
C LEU A 98 -2.32 10.84 2.90
N ARG A 99 -1.87 10.65 1.67
CA ARG A 99 -2.75 10.75 0.50
C ARG A 99 -3.79 9.63 0.46
N LEU A 100 -3.44 8.47 1.02
CA LEU A 100 -4.38 7.36 1.13
C LEU A 100 -5.44 7.58 2.23
N GLY A 101 -5.24 8.57 3.08
CA GLY A 101 -6.19 8.87 4.15
C GLY A 101 -5.74 8.41 5.54
N PHE A 102 -4.49 7.96 5.68
CA PHE A 102 -3.94 7.57 6.99
C PHE A 102 -3.54 8.83 7.76
N ILE A 103 -4.53 9.60 8.16
CA ILE A 103 -4.36 10.91 8.79
C ILE A 103 -4.94 10.89 10.20
N GLY A 104 -4.29 11.61 11.12
CA GLY A 104 -4.78 11.76 12.48
C GLY A 104 -4.31 10.70 13.43
N ASP A 105 -4.71 10.85 14.69
CA ASP A 105 -4.24 9.98 15.77
C ASP A 105 -4.74 8.53 15.65
N GLU A 106 -5.91 8.31 15.05
CA GLU A 106 -6.45 6.96 14.88
C GLU A 106 -5.58 6.09 13.96
N TYR A 107 -4.78 6.69 13.08
CA TYR A 107 -3.88 5.99 12.18
C TYR A 107 -2.41 6.10 12.56
N LYS A 108 -2.12 6.70 13.71
CA LYS A 108 -0.74 6.90 14.15
C LYS A 108 0.03 5.59 14.29
N ALA A 109 -0.57 4.60 14.92
CA ALA A 109 0.05 3.28 15.09
C ALA A 109 0.23 2.58 13.74
N ASP A 110 -0.76 2.69 12.84
CA ASP A 110 -0.66 2.11 11.50
C ASP A 110 0.49 2.74 10.71
N ARG A 111 0.60 4.07 10.73
CA ARG A 111 1.71 4.77 10.06
C ARG A 111 3.06 4.33 10.60
N LYS A 112 3.19 4.23 11.93
CA LYS A 112 4.43 3.81 12.57
C LYS A 112 4.83 2.41 12.10
N LEU A 113 3.89 1.49 12.07
CA LEU A 113 4.12 0.12 11.63
C LEU A 113 4.54 0.08 10.16
N LEU A 114 3.81 0.79 9.30
CA LEU A 114 4.06 0.78 7.85
C LEU A 114 5.38 1.46 7.48
N LEU A 115 5.91 2.33 8.33
CA LEU A 115 7.17 3.01 8.09
C LEU A 115 8.37 2.30 8.73
N SER A 116 8.12 1.30 9.56
CA SER A 116 9.15 0.70 10.42
C SER A 116 10.26 -0.03 9.67
N LYS A 117 9.99 -0.55 8.49
CA LYS A 117 10.98 -1.29 7.68
C LYS A 117 11.76 -0.40 6.72
N LEU A 118 11.39 0.86 6.61
CA LEU A 118 12.03 1.78 5.68
C LEU A 118 13.17 2.54 6.34
N ASN A 119 14.21 2.79 5.58
CA ASN A 119 15.33 3.63 6.00
C ASN A 119 15.02 5.09 5.73
N GLY A 120 15.67 5.96 6.50
CA GLY A 120 15.53 7.40 6.34
C GLY A 120 14.72 8.03 7.45
N SER A 121 14.22 9.23 7.20
CA SER A 121 13.44 9.99 8.16
C SER A 121 12.03 10.20 7.65
N SER A 122 11.03 10.09 8.54
CA SER A 122 9.64 10.39 8.19
C SER A 122 9.39 11.90 8.14
N ALA A 123 10.36 12.70 8.54
CA ALA A 123 10.29 14.16 8.45
C ALA A 123 11.14 14.64 7.28
N PHE A 124 10.67 15.68 6.61
CA PHE A 124 11.43 16.29 5.51
C PHE A 124 12.67 16.98 6.07
N LYS A 125 13.82 16.75 5.41
CA LYS A 125 15.07 17.44 5.72
C LYS A 125 15.53 18.18 4.48
N SER A 126 15.65 19.46 4.59
CA SER A 126 16.22 20.29 3.54
C SER A 126 17.73 20.09 3.45
#